data_e4985345fd8b6128ac11727ac50d4490
#
_entry.id   e4985345fd8b6128ac11727ac50d4490
#
_cell.length_a   1.000
_cell.length_b   1.000
_cell.length_c   1.000
_cell.angle_alpha   90.00
_cell.angle_beta   90.00
_cell.angle_gamma   90.00
#
_symmetry.space_group_name_H-M   'P 1'
#
loop_
_entity.id
_entity.type
_entity.pdbx_description
1 polymer ?
#
loop_
_entity_poly.entity_id
_entity_poly.type
_entity_poly.pdbx_seq_one_letter_code
_entity_poly.pdbx_strand_id
1 'polypeptide(L)'
;MIVNYDYQSKYLAEVSFRYDGSSKFAKGHRWGFFPSASVGYRISEESFIKEFAPLSFITNWKLRASYGAMGDDGSSSYQYLSGYDYPGASYVFGDVVYKGLGFRGLPNELITWYKSKTLNVGTDLDLWNGMLSAQVDFFWRYRDGLLGKRSGEVPGTIGAELPEENLNQDLYKGFEIVLGHRNKINDFNYSVSLNFALTRRQNRHLEEGDAVNSYDRWRNKYSNRYSDMGWAYGSNGQFTSMEDIWRSPIQDGQGGATQLPGDWKYEDWNGDGIIDDSDVYPNVYEHTNDNGNPKMTFGATIAAEWKGFDVNLLFQGGGGFNVIYFEQLQYPLCFGGNGLAHFYDRYRQDENGNWIPGKWPTTRDAGSYSVNYARIIQ
;
A
#
# COMPACT_ATOMS: atom_id res chain seq x y z
N MET A 1 3.04 -23.71 -22.90
CA MET A 1 2.86 -23.65 -24.38
C MET A 1 2.55 -22.23 -24.74
N ILE A 2 3.17 -21.71 -25.81
CA ILE A 2 2.94 -20.35 -26.33
C ILE A 2 2.69 -20.48 -27.83
N VAL A 3 1.67 -19.78 -28.33
CA VAL A 3 1.33 -19.70 -29.75
C VAL A 3 1.23 -18.24 -30.12
N ASN A 4 2.02 -17.82 -31.11
CA ASN A 4 2.05 -16.46 -31.63
C ASN A 4 1.48 -16.47 -33.06
N TYR A 5 0.69 -15.47 -33.36
CA TYR A 5 0.13 -15.22 -34.68
C TYR A 5 0.38 -13.79 -35.10
N ASP A 6 0.92 -13.61 -36.30
CA ASP A 6 1.16 -12.31 -36.93
C ASP A 6 0.50 -12.32 -38.31
N TYR A 7 -0.35 -11.34 -38.59
CA TYR A 7 -0.94 -11.12 -39.89
C TYR A 7 -0.55 -9.76 -40.42
N GLN A 8 0.26 -9.77 -41.48
CA GLN A 8 0.75 -8.57 -42.17
C GLN A 8 1.46 -7.54 -41.25
N SER A 9 2.04 -7.98 -40.15
CA SER A 9 2.59 -7.11 -39.11
C SER A 9 1.59 -6.09 -38.53
N LYS A 10 0.30 -6.22 -38.85
CA LYS A 10 -0.79 -5.37 -38.40
C LYS A 10 -1.51 -5.95 -37.18
N TYR A 11 -1.91 -7.19 -37.31
CA TYR A 11 -2.70 -7.88 -36.27
C TYR A 11 -1.82 -8.92 -35.61
N LEU A 12 -1.60 -8.73 -34.33
CA LEU A 12 -0.74 -9.61 -33.52
C LEU A 12 -1.61 -10.28 -32.47
N ALA A 13 -1.44 -11.57 -32.28
CA ALA A 13 -2.10 -12.31 -31.20
C ALA A 13 -1.12 -13.32 -30.59
N GLU A 14 -1.21 -13.43 -29.27
CA GLU A 14 -0.48 -14.44 -28.52
C GLU A 14 -1.44 -15.14 -27.56
N VAL A 15 -1.35 -16.45 -27.49
CA VAL A 15 -2.05 -17.25 -26.49
C VAL A 15 -1.03 -18.14 -25.81
N SER A 16 -1.03 -18.10 -24.49
CA SER A 16 -0.18 -18.99 -23.70
C SER A 16 -0.92 -19.63 -22.55
N PHE A 17 -0.44 -20.78 -22.09
CA PHE A 17 -0.92 -21.37 -20.87
C PHE A 17 0.17 -22.13 -20.13
N ARG A 18 0.03 -22.18 -18.82
CA ARG A 18 0.84 -22.99 -17.92
C ARG A 18 -0.07 -23.91 -17.12
N TYR A 19 0.45 -25.08 -16.80
CA TYR A 19 -0.18 -26.03 -15.92
C TYR A 19 0.85 -26.43 -14.88
N ASP A 20 0.74 -25.88 -13.69
CA ASP A 20 1.75 -25.98 -12.63
C ASP A 20 1.20 -26.80 -11.45
N GLY A 21 2.08 -27.54 -10.77
CA GLY A 21 1.73 -28.30 -9.59
C GLY A 21 2.58 -27.96 -8.40
N SER A 22 1.97 -27.84 -7.21
CA SER A 22 2.67 -27.61 -5.94
C SER A 22 2.41 -28.74 -4.95
N SER A 23 3.47 -29.26 -4.35
CA SER A 23 3.38 -30.27 -3.29
C SER A 23 2.91 -29.71 -1.94
N LYS A 24 2.86 -28.39 -1.81
CA LYS A 24 2.36 -27.71 -0.59
C LYS A 24 0.88 -27.98 -0.33
N PHE A 25 0.13 -28.34 -1.36
CA PHE A 25 -1.32 -28.56 -1.31
C PHE A 25 -1.69 -30.05 -1.27
N ALA A 26 -2.86 -30.36 -0.73
CA ALA A 26 -3.40 -31.71 -0.66
C ALA A 26 -3.65 -32.30 -2.06
N LYS A 27 -3.74 -33.63 -2.14
CA LYS A 27 -4.10 -34.31 -3.37
C LYS A 27 -5.47 -33.84 -3.87
N GLY A 28 -5.55 -33.38 -5.12
CA GLY A 28 -6.76 -32.82 -5.71
C GLY A 28 -6.71 -31.27 -5.80
N HIS A 29 -5.89 -30.60 -5.01
CA HIS A 29 -5.74 -29.15 -5.00
C HIS A 29 -4.37 -28.65 -5.49
N ARG A 30 -3.49 -29.58 -5.90
CA ARG A 30 -2.09 -29.32 -6.27
C ARG A 30 -1.92 -28.59 -7.58
N TRP A 31 -2.84 -28.82 -8.54
CA TRP A 31 -2.66 -28.38 -9.91
C TRP A 31 -3.44 -27.11 -10.21
N GLY A 32 -2.76 -26.14 -10.82
CA GLY A 32 -3.33 -24.88 -11.27
C GLY A 32 -3.18 -24.72 -12.79
N PHE A 33 -4.24 -24.23 -13.45
CA PHE A 33 -4.22 -23.86 -14.86
C PHE A 33 -4.24 -22.34 -15.02
N PHE A 34 -3.25 -21.79 -15.74
CA PHE A 34 -2.98 -20.36 -15.85
C PHE A 34 -2.88 -19.96 -17.33
N PRO A 35 -4.02 -19.61 -17.96
CA PRO A 35 -4.04 -19.12 -19.32
C PRO A 35 -3.73 -17.63 -19.39
N SER A 36 -3.18 -17.21 -20.55
CA SER A 36 -3.07 -15.81 -20.92
C SER A 36 -3.26 -15.62 -22.42
N ALA A 37 -3.78 -14.47 -22.79
CA ALA A 37 -3.93 -14.05 -24.18
C ALA A 37 -3.58 -12.56 -24.30
N SER A 38 -2.95 -12.19 -25.41
CA SER A 38 -2.72 -10.82 -25.78
C SER A 38 -3.04 -10.56 -27.24
N VAL A 39 -3.46 -9.34 -27.53
CA VAL A 39 -3.71 -8.86 -28.88
C VAL A 39 -3.02 -7.53 -29.09
N GLY A 40 -2.51 -7.32 -30.29
CA GLY A 40 -1.90 -6.07 -30.71
C GLY A 40 -2.41 -5.66 -32.09
N TYR A 41 -2.67 -4.37 -32.24
CA TYR A 41 -3.07 -3.78 -33.50
C TYR A 41 -2.15 -2.62 -33.82
N ARG A 42 -1.38 -2.76 -34.91
CA ARG A 42 -0.53 -1.68 -35.43
C ARG A 42 -1.30 -0.81 -36.39
N ILE A 43 -1.82 0.30 -35.89
CA ILE A 43 -2.55 1.29 -36.67
C ILE A 43 -1.64 1.94 -37.71
N SER A 44 -0.34 2.14 -37.37
CA SER A 44 0.66 2.71 -38.28
C SER A 44 0.87 1.88 -39.56
N GLU A 45 0.47 0.60 -39.57
CA GLU A 45 0.57 -0.26 -40.76
C GLU A 45 -0.64 -0.12 -41.69
N GLU A 46 -1.67 0.62 -41.31
CA GLU A 46 -2.85 0.86 -42.16
C GLU A 46 -2.57 1.84 -43.27
N SER A 47 -3.19 1.61 -44.45
CA SER A 47 -3.01 2.45 -45.63
C SER A 47 -3.43 3.89 -45.40
N PHE A 48 -4.48 4.13 -44.64
CA PHE A 48 -4.93 5.48 -44.29
C PHE A 48 -3.94 6.29 -43.43
N ILE A 49 -3.04 5.62 -42.71
CA ILE A 49 -1.93 6.29 -42.01
C ILE A 49 -0.72 6.47 -42.93
N LYS A 50 -0.34 5.38 -43.65
CA LYS A 50 0.86 5.36 -44.50
C LYS A 50 0.75 6.30 -45.72
N GLU A 51 -0.42 6.38 -46.32
CA GLU A 51 -0.66 7.14 -47.53
C GLU A 51 -1.06 8.59 -47.26
N PHE A 52 -1.45 8.92 -46.04
CA PHE A 52 -1.86 10.28 -45.68
C PHE A 52 -0.65 11.09 -45.22
N ALA A 53 -0.05 11.86 -46.13
CA ALA A 53 1.15 12.65 -45.90
C ALA A 53 1.20 13.46 -44.58
N PRO A 54 0.10 14.08 -44.10
CA PRO A 54 0.09 14.78 -42.81
C PRO A 54 0.37 13.89 -41.60
N LEU A 55 0.22 12.56 -41.70
CA LEU A 55 0.47 11.61 -40.64
C LEU A 55 1.78 10.86 -40.78
N SER A 56 2.61 11.20 -41.78
CA SER A 56 3.91 10.55 -42.06
C SER A 56 4.92 10.63 -40.90
N PHE A 57 4.72 11.52 -39.94
CA PHE A 57 5.55 11.61 -38.73
C PHE A 57 5.28 10.48 -37.74
N ILE A 58 4.15 9.76 -37.85
CA ILE A 58 3.84 8.58 -37.00
C ILE A 58 4.60 7.39 -37.58
N THR A 59 5.66 6.99 -36.90
CA THR A 59 6.50 5.86 -37.32
C THR A 59 5.95 4.53 -36.86
N ASN A 60 5.44 4.49 -35.64
CA ASN A 60 4.80 3.32 -35.06
C ASN A 60 3.66 3.76 -34.15
N TRP A 61 2.50 3.16 -34.33
CA TRP A 61 1.38 3.31 -33.43
C TRP A 61 0.71 1.96 -33.24
N LYS A 62 0.85 1.42 -32.03
CA LYS A 62 0.33 0.11 -31.67
C LYS A 62 -0.61 0.22 -30.49
N LEU A 63 -1.81 -0.32 -30.63
CA LEU A 63 -2.68 -0.61 -29.48
C LEU A 63 -2.46 -2.05 -29.05
N ARG A 64 -2.53 -2.28 -27.76
CA ARG A 64 -2.39 -3.62 -27.19
C ARG A 64 -3.34 -3.83 -26.02
N ALA A 65 -3.81 -5.07 -25.89
CA ALA A 65 -4.57 -5.51 -24.75
C ALA A 65 -4.12 -6.92 -24.38
N SER A 66 -4.03 -7.19 -23.10
CA SER A 66 -3.71 -8.52 -22.60
C SER A 66 -4.55 -8.88 -21.39
N TYR A 67 -4.89 -10.15 -21.28
CA TYR A 67 -5.53 -10.71 -20.12
C TYR A 67 -4.82 -12.02 -19.76
N GLY A 68 -4.39 -12.15 -18.50
CA GLY A 68 -3.69 -13.34 -18.05
C GLY A 68 -4.04 -13.70 -16.62
N ALA A 69 -4.04 -15.00 -16.36
CA ALA A 69 -4.14 -15.56 -15.03
C ALA A 69 -2.78 -16.13 -14.59
N MET A 70 -2.39 -15.86 -13.37
CA MET A 70 -1.23 -16.44 -12.69
C MET A 70 -1.66 -17.02 -11.36
N GLY A 71 -1.01 -18.10 -10.94
CA GLY A 71 -1.16 -18.66 -9.61
C GLY A 71 0.08 -18.40 -8.78
N ASP A 72 -0.14 -18.34 -7.49
CA ASP A 72 0.93 -18.26 -6.50
C ASP A 72 0.62 -19.25 -5.38
N ASP A 73 1.63 -20.02 -4.96
CA ASP A 73 1.55 -21.01 -3.88
C ASP A 73 2.16 -20.47 -2.58
N GLY A 74 2.11 -19.16 -2.35
CA GLY A 74 2.68 -18.42 -1.22
C GLY A 74 2.06 -18.76 0.14
N SER A 75 1.62 -19.99 0.35
CA SER A 75 1.14 -20.50 1.63
C SER A 75 2.26 -21.21 2.41
N SER A 76 2.05 -21.36 3.71
CA SER A 76 2.87 -22.27 4.52
C SER A 76 2.76 -23.69 4.00
N SER A 77 3.88 -24.44 4.02
CA SER A 77 3.92 -25.78 3.44
C SER A 77 3.13 -26.79 4.27
N TYR A 78 2.41 -27.67 3.58
CA TYR A 78 1.78 -28.85 4.18
C TYR A 78 0.73 -28.55 5.26
N GLN A 79 0.00 -27.45 5.13
CA GLN A 79 -1.09 -27.10 6.07
C GLN A 79 -2.25 -28.11 6.07
N TYR A 80 -2.28 -29.04 5.12
CA TYR A 80 -3.25 -30.12 5.05
C TYR A 80 -2.89 -31.33 5.96
N LEU A 81 -1.69 -31.32 6.58
CA LEU A 81 -1.26 -32.40 7.46
C LEU A 81 -1.53 -32.03 8.92
N SER A 82 -2.26 -32.89 9.62
CA SER A 82 -2.31 -32.84 11.08
C SER A 82 -0.99 -33.31 11.69
N GLY A 83 -0.64 -32.79 12.85
CA GLY A 83 0.59 -33.23 13.51
C GLY A 83 0.95 -32.40 14.73
N TYR A 84 2.15 -32.66 15.21
CA TYR A 84 2.75 -31.99 16.34
C TYR A 84 4.10 -31.43 15.95
N ASP A 85 4.44 -30.27 16.50
CA ASP A 85 5.76 -29.68 16.39
C ASP A 85 6.61 -29.99 17.62
N TYR A 86 7.90 -30.20 17.43
CA TYR A 86 8.85 -30.39 18.51
C TYR A 86 10.09 -29.50 18.27
N PRO A 87 10.46 -28.69 19.24
CA PRO A 87 9.77 -28.38 20.51
C PRO A 87 8.59 -27.41 20.25
N GLY A 88 7.36 -27.83 20.54
CA GLY A 88 6.15 -27.03 20.34
C GLY A 88 5.47 -26.61 21.64
N ALA A 89 5.83 -27.19 22.76
CA ALA A 89 5.35 -26.83 24.10
C ALA A 89 6.48 -26.96 25.14
N SER A 90 6.29 -26.31 26.26
CA SER A 90 7.21 -26.44 27.41
C SER A 90 6.42 -26.75 28.66
N TYR A 91 6.90 -27.71 29.44
CA TYR A 91 6.31 -28.14 30.70
C TYR A 91 7.34 -27.97 31.79
N VAL A 92 6.91 -27.59 32.97
CA VAL A 92 7.80 -27.46 34.14
C VAL A 92 7.46 -28.57 35.13
N PHE A 93 8.45 -29.36 35.45
CA PHE A 93 8.38 -30.38 36.53
C PHE A 93 9.44 -30.07 37.56
N GLY A 94 9.01 -29.61 38.73
CA GLY A 94 9.92 -29.03 39.71
C GLY A 94 10.55 -27.76 39.14
N ASP A 95 11.89 -27.68 39.18
CA ASP A 95 12.65 -26.53 38.66
C ASP A 95 13.20 -26.75 37.23
N VAL A 96 12.77 -27.81 36.56
CA VAL A 96 13.28 -28.20 35.23
C VAL A 96 12.23 -27.98 34.15
N VAL A 97 12.64 -27.29 33.10
CA VAL A 97 11.79 -27.07 31.90
C VAL A 97 12.01 -28.22 30.93
N TYR A 98 10.95 -28.95 30.63
CA TYR A 98 10.93 -30.00 29.62
C TYR A 98 10.27 -29.51 28.36
N LYS A 99 10.95 -29.72 27.22
CA LYS A 99 10.38 -29.46 25.92
C LYS A 99 9.48 -30.62 25.48
N GLY A 100 8.30 -30.33 25.04
CA GLY A 100 7.29 -31.29 24.65
C GLY A 100 6.75 -31.06 23.23
N LEU A 101 5.75 -31.84 22.88
CA LEU A 101 5.02 -31.73 21.64
C LEU A 101 3.96 -30.64 21.77
N GLY A 102 3.90 -29.73 20.78
CA GLY A 102 2.83 -28.78 20.62
C GLY A 102 1.94 -29.17 19.45
N PHE A 103 0.63 -29.01 19.60
CA PHE A 103 -0.31 -29.24 18.51
C PHE A 103 -0.11 -28.21 17.41
N ARG A 104 0.00 -28.64 16.15
CA ARG A 104 0.24 -27.77 15.00
C ARG A 104 -0.97 -26.93 14.59
N GLY A 105 -2.15 -27.25 15.11
CA GLY A 105 -3.41 -26.63 14.73
C GLY A 105 -4.25 -27.53 13.82
N LEU A 106 -5.42 -27.03 13.43
CA LEU A 106 -6.33 -27.78 12.57
C LEU A 106 -5.83 -27.78 11.12
N PRO A 107 -5.80 -28.96 10.45
CA PRO A 107 -5.39 -29.03 9.07
C PRO A 107 -6.46 -28.46 8.13
N ASN A 108 -6.04 -27.91 6.99
CA ASN A 108 -6.93 -27.53 5.91
C ASN A 108 -6.54 -28.23 4.59
N GLU A 109 -7.34 -29.19 4.19
CA GLU A 109 -7.13 -29.93 2.94
C GLU A 109 -7.60 -29.17 1.69
N LEU A 110 -8.37 -28.09 1.85
CA LEU A 110 -8.97 -27.32 0.77
C LEU A 110 -8.09 -26.19 0.27
N ILE A 111 -6.98 -25.91 0.96
CA ILE A 111 -6.05 -24.84 0.58
C ILE A 111 -5.49 -25.10 -0.83
N THR A 112 -5.48 -24.07 -1.65
CA THR A 112 -5.02 -24.14 -3.03
C THR A 112 -4.36 -22.82 -3.46
N TRP A 113 -3.97 -22.76 -4.71
CA TRP A 113 -3.42 -21.58 -5.35
C TRP A 113 -4.31 -20.35 -5.16
N TYR A 114 -3.76 -19.23 -4.74
CA TYR A 114 -4.46 -17.98 -5.02
C TYR A 114 -4.19 -17.54 -6.46
N LYS A 115 -5.18 -16.88 -7.07
CA LYS A 115 -5.15 -16.52 -8.49
C LYS A 115 -5.07 -15.02 -8.66
N SER A 116 -4.13 -14.58 -9.50
CA SER A 116 -4.00 -13.21 -9.94
C SER A 116 -4.44 -13.11 -11.41
N LYS A 117 -5.49 -12.34 -11.67
CA LYS A 117 -6.02 -12.07 -13.01
C LYS A 117 -5.71 -10.62 -13.35
N THR A 118 -4.93 -10.40 -14.42
CA THR A 118 -4.52 -9.07 -14.84
C THR A 118 -5.08 -8.76 -16.21
N LEU A 119 -5.80 -7.65 -16.32
CA LEU A 119 -6.13 -6.98 -17.58
C LEU A 119 -5.18 -5.80 -17.73
N ASN A 120 -4.51 -5.71 -18.89
CA ASN A 120 -3.70 -4.56 -19.26
C ASN A 120 -4.16 -4.08 -20.63
N VAL A 121 -4.32 -2.75 -20.78
CA VAL A 121 -4.63 -2.09 -22.05
C VAL A 121 -3.65 -0.95 -22.21
N GLY A 122 -2.96 -0.89 -23.35
CA GLY A 122 -1.93 0.11 -23.56
C GLY A 122 -1.77 0.52 -25.01
N THR A 123 -0.95 1.55 -25.20
CA THR A 123 -0.56 2.05 -26.52
C THR A 123 0.92 2.38 -26.54
N ASP A 124 1.55 2.05 -27.66
CA ASP A 124 2.93 2.39 -27.97
C ASP A 124 2.93 3.32 -29.18
N LEU A 125 3.54 4.48 -29.05
CA LEU A 125 3.61 5.51 -30.07
C LEU A 125 5.05 5.96 -30.29
N ASP A 126 5.55 5.86 -31.52
CA ASP A 126 6.82 6.43 -31.95
C ASP A 126 6.60 7.44 -33.06
N LEU A 127 7.19 8.62 -32.90
CA LEU A 127 7.10 9.72 -33.83
C LEU A 127 8.49 10.10 -34.36
N TRP A 128 8.54 10.59 -35.59
CA TRP A 128 9.77 11.04 -36.26
C TRP A 128 10.93 10.04 -36.16
N ASN A 129 10.68 8.80 -36.58
CA ASN A 129 11.64 7.69 -36.51
C ASN A 129 12.17 7.42 -35.10
N GLY A 130 11.30 7.53 -34.09
CA GLY A 130 11.61 7.31 -32.69
C GLY A 130 12.35 8.45 -32.03
N MET A 131 12.32 9.66 -32.61
CA MET A 131 12.80 10.86 -31.93
C MET A 131 11.95 11.15 -30.69
N LEU A 132 10.65 10.97 -30.78
CA LEU A 132 9.73 10.94 -29.64
C LEU A 132 9.08 9.56 -29.52
N SER A 133 9.02 9.03 -28.30
CA SER A 133 8.31 7.80 -27.99
C SER A 133 7.39 8.02 -26.78
N ALA A 134 6.23 7.38 -26.80
CA ALA A 134 5.30 7.37 -25.68
C ALA A 134 4.73 5.96 -25.52
N GLN A 135 4.72 5.48 -24.29
CA GLN A 135 4.06 4.24 -23.90
C GLN A 135 3.12 4.54 -22.74
N VAL A 136 1.88 4.13 -22.85
CA VAL A 136 0.86 4.34 -21.84
C VAL A 136 0.15 3.02 -21.58
N ASP A 137 0.07 2.62 -20.33
CA ASP A 137 -0.57 1.42 -19.89
C ASP A 137 -1.58 1.68 -18.78
N PHE A 138 -2.73 1.04 -18.87
CA PHE A 138 -3.72 0.95 -17.81
C PHE A 138 -3.86 -0.51 -17.40
N PHE A 139 -3.81 -0.78 -16.10
CA PHE A 139 -3.91 -2.16 -15.62
C PHE A 139 -4.90 -2.31 -14.47
N TRP A 140 -5.50 -3.49 -14.41
CA TRP A 140 -6.35 -3.97 -13.32
C TRP A 140 -5.89 -5.39 -12.99
N ARG A 141 -5.35 -5.56 -11.79
CA ARG A 141 -4.92 -6.87 -11.26
C ARG A 141 -5.81 -7.28 -10.11
N TYR A 142 -6.68 -8.22 -10.36
CA TYR A 142 -7.56 -8.80 -9.36
C TYR A 142 -6.91 -10.06 -8.80
N ARG A 143 -6.73 -10.13 -7.48
CA ARG A 143 -6.24 -11.33 -6.79
C ARG A 143 -7.38 -11.93 -5.99
N ASP A 144 -7.54 -13.25 -6.11
CA ASP A 144 -8.64 -14.04 -5.56
C ASP A 144 -8.09 -15.24 -4.82
N GLY A 145 -8.69 -15.56 -3.68
CA GLY A 145 -8.28 -16.68 -2.85
C GLY A 145 -7.01 -16.40 -2.04
N LEU A 146 -6.73 -15.14 -1.71
CA LEU A 146 -5.68 -14.81 -0.74
C LEU A 146 -6.02 -15.42 0.62
N LEU A 147 -5.00 -15.87 1.33
CA LEU A 147 -5.20 -16.56 2.59
C LEU A 147 -5.71 -15.60 3.68
N GLY A 148 -6.59 -16.11 4.51
CA GLY A 148 -7.12 -15.46 5.69
C GLY A 148 -7.65 -16.50 6.66
N LYS A 149 -7.69 -16.15 7.94
CA LYS A 149 -8.38 -16.95 8.95
C LYS A 149 -9.81 -16.47 9.05
N ARG A 150 -10.77 -17.39 9.19
CA ARG A 150 -12.15 -16.99 9.49
C ARG A 150 -12.20 -16.24 10.81
N SER A 151 -12.90 -15.12 10.79
CA SER A 151 -13.11 -14.25 11.95
C SER A 151 -14.43 -14.59 12.68
N GLY A 152 -15.13 -15.63 12.25
CA GLY A 152 -16.37 -16.07 12.89
C GLY A 152 -16.17 -16.53 14.33
N GLU A 153 -17.20 -16.41 15.13
CA GLU A 153 -17.24 -16.84 16.53
C GLU A 153 -17.12 -18.36 16.66
N VAL A 154 -15.87 -18.81 16.66
CA VAL A 154 -15.59 -20.19 17.05
C VAL A 154 -15.44 -20.20 18.55
N PRO A 155 -16.27 -20.94 19.29
CA PRO A 155 -16.15 -21.02 20.74
C PRO A 155 -14.71 -21.42 21.12
N GLY A 156 -14.11 -20.70 22.08
CA GLY A 156 -12.77 -21.00 22.59
C GLY A 156 -12.61 -22.41 23.16
N THR A 157 -13.75 -23.09 23.40
CA THR A 157 -13.81 -24.51 23.81
C THR A 157 -13.26 -25.50 22.78
N ILE A 158 -13.10 -25.09 21.51
CA ILE A 158 -12.41 -25.92 20.48
C ILE A 158 -10.95 -26.16 20.86
N GLY A 159 -10.31 -25.25 21.59
CA GLY A 159 -8.94 -25.41 22.03
C GLY A 159 -7.89 -25.40 20.91
N ALA A 160 -8.27 -24.94 19.70
CA ALA A 160 -7.38 -24.85 18.54
C ALA A 160 -7.70 -23.59 17.71
N GLU A 161 -6.67 -23.02 17.08
CA GLU A 161 -6.85 -21.96 16.11
C GLU A 161 -7.41 -22.50 14.79
N LEU A 162 -8.28 -21.71 14.15
CA LEU A 162 -8.75 -22.02 12.82
C LEU A 162 -7.61 -21.95 11.80
N PRO A 163 -7.60 -22.83 10.80
CA PRO A 163 -6.61 -22.81 9.74
C PRO A 163 -6.84 -21.61 8.80
N GLU A 164 -5.82 -21.30 8.01
CA GLU A 164 -5.97 -20.38 6.88
C GLU A 164 -6.82 -21.01 5.78
N GLU A 165 -7.62 -20.19 5.11
CA GLU A 165 -8.44 -20.56 3.96
C GLU A 165 -8.25 -19.52 2.84
N ASN A 166 -8.59 -19.90 1.59
CA ASN A 166 -8.58 -18.99 0.45
C ASN A 166 -9.82 -18.08 0.43
N LEU A 167 -9.84 -17.03 1.27
CA LEU A 167 -11.02 -16.20 1.52
C LEU A 167 -10.92 -14.80 0.91
N ASN A 168 -9.75 -14.18 0.98
CA ASN A 168 -9.59 -12.75 0.75
C ASN A 168 -9.37 -12.41 -0.72
N GLN A 169 -9.73 -11.17 -1.06
CA GLN A 169 -9.65 -10.65 -2.43
C GLN A 169 -9.17 -9.21 -2.42
N ASP A 170 -8.31 -8.86 -3.37
CA ASP A 170 -7.92 -7.47 -3.59
C ASP A 170 -7.82 -7.11 -5.08
N LEU A 171 -7.77 -5.81 -5.34
CA LEU A 171 -7.64 -5.23 -6.67
C LEU A 171 -6.55 -4.17 -6.66
N TYR A 172 -5.51 -4.37 -7.45
CA TYR A 172 -4.57 -3.33 -7.84
C TYR A 172 -5.04 -2.70 -9.14
N LYS A 173 -5.08 -1.38 -9.19
CA LYS A 173 -5.37 -0.64 -10.41
C LYS A 173 -4.45 0.55 -10.52
N GLY A 174 -4.08 0.89 -11.74
CA GLY A 174 -3.17 1.98 -11.96
C GLY A 174 -2.94 2.25 -13.42
N PHE A 175 -2.03 3.17 -13.67
CA PHE A 175 -1.51 3.45 -14.99
C PHE A 175 -0.02 3.76 -14.93
N GLU A 176 0.65 3.52 -16.04
CA GLU A 176 2.07 3.74 -16.24
C GLU A 176 2.27 4.54 -17.53
N ILE A 177 3.18 5.49 -17.50
CA ILE A 177 3.55 6.31 -18.66
C ILE A 177 5.07 6.31 -18.78
N VAL A 178 5.57 6.03 -19.97
CA VAL A 178 6.97 6.21 -20.34
C VAL A 178 7.04 7.14 -21.53
N LEU A 179 7.79 8.22 -21.40
CA LEU A 179 8.05 9.18 -22.48
C LEU A 179 9.54 9.16 -22.79
N GLY A 180 9.88 9.06 -24.05
CA GLY A 180 11.26 9.10 -24.53
C GLY A 180 11.46 10.19 -25.57
N HIS A 181 12.57 10.88 -25.47
CA HIS A 181 13.05 11.77 -26.51
C HIS A 181 14.52 11.48 -26.78
N ARG A 182 14.88 11.28 -28.05
CA ARG A 182 16.28 11.10 -28.46
C ARG A 182 16.54 11.87 -29.74
N ASN A 183 17.67 12.51 -29.81
CA ASN A 183 18.08 13.22 -31.01
C ASN A 183 19.60 13.26 -31.14
N LYS A 184 20.06 13.55 -32.34
CA LYS A 184 21.46 13.77 -32.69
C LYS A 184 21.60 15.10 -33.40
N ILE A 185 22.45 15.97 -32.86
CA ILE A 185 22.79 17.27 -33.44
C ILE A 185 24.28 17.30 -33.70
N ASN A 186 24.69 17.10 -34.95
CA ASN A 186 26.11 16.91 -35.33
C ASN A 186 26.75 15.76 -34.52
N ASP A 187 27.79 16.09 -33.72
CA ASP A 187 28.50 15.14 -32.85
C ASP A 187 27.87 14.96 -31.49
N PHE A 188 26.78 15.67 -31.18
CA PHE A 188 26.08 15.61 -29.89
C PHE A 188 24.88 14.69 -30.00
N ASN A 189 24.93 13.56 -29.28
CA ASN A 189 23.82 12.63 -29.10
C ASN A 189 23.23 12.83 -27.71
N TYR A 190 21.91 12.86 -27.61
CA TYR A 190 21.27 12.88 -26.30
C TYR A 190 19.96 12.08 -26.28
N SER A 191 19.60 11.62 -25.11
CA SER A 191 18.32 11.00 -24.83
C SER A 191 17.80 11.41 -23.48
N VAL A 192 16.48 11.58 -23.39
CA VAL A 192 15.75 11.81 -22.16
C VAL A 192 14.65 10.77 -22.09
N SER A 193 14.56 10.05 -20.98
CA SER A 193 13.47 9.13 -20.70
C SER A 193 12.82 9.52 -19.38
N LEU A 194 11.50 9.67 -19.40
CA LEU A 194 10.69 9.96 -18.23
C LEU A 194 9.76 8.79 -18.00
N ASN A 195 9.64 8.33 -16.77
CA ASN A 195 8.64 7.34 -16.38
C ASN A 195 7.80 7.87 -15.23
N PHE A 196 6.55 7.48 -15.22
CA PHE A 196 5.60 7.79 -14.17
C PHE A 196 4.66 6.59 -13.99
N ALA A 197 4.44 6.19 -12.76
CA ALA A 197 3.47 5.15 -12.41
C ALA A 197 2.62 5.60 -11.23
N LEU A 198 1.33 5.29 -11.29
CA LEU A 198 0.41 5.45 -10.19
C LEU A 198 -0.32 4.14 -9.97
N THR A 199 -0.20 3.61 -8.77
CA THR A 199 -0.83 2.34 -8.39
C THR A 199 -1.55 2.48 -7.06
N ARG A 200 -2.75 1.92 -6.97
CA ARG A 200 -3.49 1.87 -5.72
C ARG A 200 -4.15 0.52 -5.52
N ARG A 201 -4.04 -0.02 -4.31
CA ARG A 201 -4.65 -1.28 -3.90
C ARG A 201 -5.99 -1.03 -3.21
N GLN A 202 -7.00 -1.80 -3.56
CA GLN A 202 -8.30 -1.84 -2.92
C GLN A 202 -8.56 -3.24 -2.39
N ASN A 203 -8.88 -3.37 -1.12
CA ASN A 203 -9.40 -4.61 -0.56
C ASN A 203 -10.81 -4.82 -1.12
N ARG A 204 -11.03 -5.89 -1.89
CA ARG A 204 -12.36 -6.21 -2.46
C ARG A 204 -13.20 -6.99 -1.46
N HIS A 205 -12.58 -7.93 -0.80
CA HIS A 205 -13.14 -8.70 0.28
C HIS A 205 -12.02 -9.06 1.25
N LEU A 206 -12.24 -8.79 2.51
CA LEU A 206 -11.45 -9.33 3.61
C LEU A 206 -12.41 -10.04 4.55
N GLU A 207 -11.97 -11.15 5.09
CA GLU A 207 -12.72 -11.82 6.15
C GLU A 207 -12.69 -10.94 7.39
N GLU A 208 -13.87 -10.54 7.84
CA GLU A 208 -14.10 -9.61 8.94
C GLU A 208 -15.10 -10.22 9.92
N GLY A 209 -14.92 -9.97 11.22
CA GLY A 209 -15.87 -10.38 12.24
C GLY A 209 -17.22 -9.67 12.11
N ASP A 210 -18.22 -10.21 12.78
CA ASP A 210 -19.53 -9.59 12.85
C ASP A 210 -19.46 -8.29 13.64
N ALA A 211 -20.00 -7.24 13.07
CA ALA A 211 -20.07 -5.93 13.72
C ALA A 211 -21.22 -5.88 14.71
N VAL A 212 -20.99 -5.30 15.88
CA VAL A 212 -22.00 -5.17 16.95
C VAL A 212 -23.17 -4.25 16.52
N ASN A 213 -22.87 -3.21 15.75
CA ASN A 213 -23.86 -2.25 15.26
C ASN A 213 -23.45 -1.64 13.92
N SER A 214 -24.27 -0.75 13.37
CA SER A 214 -24.02 -0.12 12.07
C SER A 214 -22.80 0.84 12.08
N TYR A 215 -22.56 1.53 13.19
CA TYR A 215 -21.42 2.41 13.37
C TYR A 215 -20.12 1.61 13.43
N ASP A 216 -20.07 0.55 14.21
CA ASP A 216 -18.95 -0.36 14.31
C ASP A 216 -18.63 -1.00 12.95
N ARG A 217 -19.68 -1.43 12.22
CA ARG A 217 -19.51 -1.94 10.85
C ARG A 217 -18.92 -0.89 9.92
N TRP A 218 -19.36 0.35 9.99
CA TRP A 218 -18.80 1.42 9.18
C TRP A 218 -17.35 1.70 9.58
N ARG A 219 -17.07 1.82 10.85
CA ARG A 219 -15.76 2.16 11.39
C ARG A 219 -14.72 1.09 11.07
N ASN A 220 -15.00 -0.16 11.36
CA ASN A 220 -14.05 -1.26 11.33
C ASN A 220 -13.99 -2.02 9.99
N LYS A 221 -14.82 -1.65 9.03
CA LYS A 221 -14.84 -2.33 7.73
C LYS A 221 -13.58 -2.04 6.91
N TYR A 222 -12.89 -3.09 6.45
CA TYR A 222 -11.77 -3.03 5.50
C TYR A 222 -12.17 -3.41 4.08
N SER A 223 -13.19 -4.23 3.91
CA SER A 223 -13.72 -4.65 2.61
C SER A 223 -14.26 -3.48 1.81
N ASN A 224 -13.98 -3.45 0.51
CA ASN A 224 -14.27 -2.37 -0.44
C ASN A 224 -13.60 -1.02 -0.13
N ARG A 225 -12.58 -1.00 0.70
CA ARG A 225 -11.75 0.18 1.00
C ARG A 225 -10.37 0.05 0.40
N TYR A 226 -9.71 1.20 0.20
CA TYR A 226 -8.31 1.20 -0.19
C TYR A 226 -7.43 0.75 0.96
N SER A 227 -6.36 0.00 0.66
CA SER A 227 -5.44 -0.54 1.67
C SER A 227 -4.60 0.54 2.36
N ASP A 228 -4.48 1.70 1.74
CA ASP A 228 -3.79 2.87 2.26
C ASP A 228 -4.62 3.71 3.23
N MET A 229 -5.80 3.23 3.59
CA MET A 229 -6.61 3.80 4.64
C MET A 229 -6.11 3.39 6.02
N GLY A 230 -5.92 4.38 6.89
CA GLY A 230 -5.67 4.18 8.30
C GLY A 230 -6.82 4.65 9.16
N TRP A 231 -6.71 4.44 10.45
CA TRP A 231 -7.62 4.92 11.47
C TRP A 231 -6.90 5.92 12.35
N ALA A 232 -7.50 7.07 12.55
CA ALA A 232 -6.92 8.14 13.37
C ALA A 232 -8.02 8.99 14.00
N TYR A 233 -7.66 9.74 15.04
CA TYR A 233 -8.50 10.81 15.56
C TYR A 233 -8.50 11.98 14.57
N GLY A 234 -9.63 12.65 14.40
CA GLY A 234 -9.68 13.97 13.79
C GLY A 234 -9.11 15.02 14.73
N SER A 235 -8.58 16.11 14.19
CA SER A 235 -8.05 17.21 14.97
C SER A 235 -8.80 18.51 14.69
N ASN A 236 -9.25 19.18 15.74
CA ASN A 236 -9.83 20.50 15.73
C ASN A 236 -8.79 21.61 16.05
N GLY A 237 -7.50 21.32 15.80
CA GLY A 237 -6.39 22.23 16.09
C GLY A 237 -5.82 22.03 17.48
N GLN A 238 -5.38 23.13 18.12
CA GLN A 238 -4.75 23.11 19.43
C GLN A 238 -5.62 23.84 20.46
N PHE A 239 -5.55 23.42 21.71
CA PHE A 239 -6.15 24.17 22.80
C PHE A 239 -5.49 25.53 22.92
N THR A 240 -6.28 26.60 23.02
CA THR A 240 -5.79 27.98 23.09
C THR A 240 -5.70 28.52 24.51
N SER A 241 -6.46 27.95 25.45
CA SER A 241 -6.52 28.37 26.84
C SER A 241 -7.01 27.27 27.75
N MET A 242 -6.87 27.43 29.06
CA MET A 242 -7.45 26.53 30.05
C MET A 242 -8.99 26.48 29.95
N GLU A 243 -9.63 27.61 29.63
CA GLU A 243 -11.08 27.66 29.46
C GLU A 243 -11.54 26.85 28.22
N ASP A 244 -10.76 26.85 27.15
CA ASP A 244 -11.00 26.03 25.96
C ASP A 244 -10.91 24.53 26.29
N ILE A 245 -9.95 24.14 27.13
CA ILE A 245 -9.80 22.76 27.62
C ILE A 245 -11.06 22.35 28.40
N TRP A 246 -11.50 23.17 29.35
CA TRP A 246 -12.65 22.83 30.22
C TRP A 246 -13.99 22.77 29.48
N ARG A 247 -14.10 23.43 28.34
CA ARG A 247 -15.29 23.42 27.49
C ARG A 247 -15.28 22.33 26.42
N SER A 248 -14.16 21.65 26.27
CA SER A 248 -13.96 20.63 25.24
C SER A 248 -14.23 19.22 25.79
N PRO A 249 -14.47 18.22 24.91
CA PRO A 249 -14.54 16.83 25.30
C PRO A 249 -13.29 16.38 26.08
N ILE A 250 -13.49 15.48 27.02
CA ILE A 250 -12.43 14.95 27.90
C ILE A 250 -11.59 13.97 27.12
N GLN A 251 -10.30 14.27 26.91
CA GLN A 251 -9.40 13.39 26.13
C GLN A 251 -8.25 12.77 26.95
N ASP A 252 -8.17 13.04 28.26
CA ASP A 252 -7.13 12.50 29.15
C ASP A 252 -7.65 11.51 30.20
N GLY A 253 -8.95 11.22 30.19
CA GLY A 253 -9.57 10.38 31.21
C GLY A 253 -9.57 10.98 32.63
N GLN A 254 -9.12 12.22 32.81
CA GLN A 254 -8.94 12.91 34.09
C GLN A 254 -9.64 14.28 34.14
N GLY A 255 -10.66 14.48 33.30
CA GLY A 255 -11.42 15.73 33.26
C GLY A 255 -10.66 16.91 32.65
N GLY A 256 -9.67 16.66 31.81
CA GLY A 256 -8.83 17.69 31.21
C GLY A 256 -7.68 18.19 32.09
N ALA A 257 -7.47 17.55 33.27
CA ALA A 257 -6.50 18.01 34.24
C ALA A 257 -5.03 17.92 33.78
N THR A 258 -4.74 17.01 32.83
CA THR A 258 -3.40 16.84 32.27
C THR A 258 -3.14 17.61 30.98
N GLN A 259 -4.17 18.27 30.45
CA GLN A 259 -4.09 19.04 29.21
C GLN A 259 -3.48 20.43 29.45
N LEU A 260 -2.78 20.94 28.47
CA LEU A 260 -2.24 22.31 28.47
C LEU A 260 -2.59 23.04 27.16
N PRO A 261 -2.68 24.37 27.18
CA PRO A 261 -2.72 25.12 25.95
C PRO A 261 -1.58 24.76 25.00
N GLY A 262 -1.90 24.56 23.74
CA GLY A 262 -0.99 24.03 22.73
C GLY A 262 -1.08 22.53 22.49
N ASP A 263 -1.72 21.77 23.39
CA ASP A 263 -2.01 20.36 23.11
C ASP A 263 -3.02 20.22 21.99
N TRP A 264 -2.97 19.09 21.28
CA TRP A 264 -3.90 18.81 20.20
C TRP A 264 -5.29 18.55 20.74
N LYS A 265 -6.28 19.20 20.12
CA LYS A 265 -7.69 19.05 20.41
C LYS A 265 -8.28 18.06 19.42
N TYR A 266 -8.74 16.93 19.92
CA TYR A 266 -9.34 15.88 19.09
C TYR A 266 -10.84 16.09 18.91
N GLU A 267 -11.34 15.51 17.82
CA GLU A 267 -12.73 15.57 17.43
C GLU A 267 -13.50 14.46 18.14
N ASP A 268 -14.56 14.84 18.86
CA ASP A 268 -15.54 13.93 19.43
C ASP A 268 -16.49 13.50 18.30
N TRP A 269 -16.21 12.35 17.73
CA TRP A 269 -16.88 11.88 16.54
C TRP A 269 -18.24 11.25 16.84
N ASN A 270 -18.39 10.61 17.98
CA ASN A 270 -19.64 10.01 18.43
C ASN A 270 -20.53 10.95 19.25
N GLY A 271 -20.00 12.07 19.74
CA GLY A 271 -20.73 13.13 20.47
C GLY A 271 -21.02 12.77 21.92
N ASP A 272 -20.25 11.89 22.55
CA ASP A 272 -20.48 11.47 23.93
C ASP A 272 -19.74 12.32 24.98
N GLY A 273 -18.90 13.27 24.55
CA GLY A 273 -18.12 14.16 25.40
C GLY A 273 -16.82 13.59 25.94
N ILE A 274 -16.42 12.41 25.48
CA ILE A 274 -15.17 11.72 25.84
C ILE A 274 -14.45 11.33 24.58
N ILE A 275 -13.15 11.61 24.49
CA ILE A 275 -12.32 11.15 23.37
C ILE A 275 -11.71 9.81 23.73
N ASP A 276 -12.14 8.77 23.03
CA ASP A 276 -11.64 7.40 23.19
C ASP A 276 -11.52 6.67 21.84
N ASP A 277 -11.31 5.35 21.88
CA ASP A 277 -11.17 4.54 20.66
C ASP A 277 -12.42 4.58 19.76
N SER A 278 -13.57 5.03 20.27
CA SER A 278 -14.79 5.19 19.48
C SER A 278 -14.75 6.41 18.55
N ASP A 279 -13.88 7.38 18.81
CA ASP A 279 -13.69 8.58 17.99
C ASP A 279 -12.64 8.40 16.89
N VAL A 280 -12.00 7.27 16.86
CA VAL A 280 -11.09 6.90 15.77
C VAL A 280 -11.91 6.52 14.54
N TYR A 281 -11.69 7.20 13.42
CA TYR A 281 -12.40 6.96 12.18
C TYR A 281 -11.47 6.67 10.99
N PRO A 282 -11.97 6.00 9.94
CA PRO A 282 -11.16 5.70 8.76
C PRO A 282 -10.82 6.98 7.97
N ASN A 283 -9.54 7.24 7.81
CA ASN A 283 -9.02 8.42 7.12
C ASN A 283 -7.93 8.05 6.11
N VAL A 284 -8.04 8.57 4.90
CA VAL A 284 -7.09 8.33 3.80
C VAL A 284 -5.90 9.27 3.87
N TYR A 285 -6.09 10.46 4.47
CA TYR A 285 -5.10 11.53 4.42
C TYR A 285 -4.16 11.53 5.62
N GLU A 286 -4.63 11.02 6.75
CA GLU A 286 -3.94 11.12 8.03
C GLU A 286 -3.14 9.88 8.40
N HIS A 287 -3.34 8.76 7.69
CA HIS A 287 -2.61 7.53 8.00
C HIS A 287 -2.30 6.75 6.74
N THR A 288 -1.06 6.34 6.58
CA THR A 288 -0.70 5.30 5.62
C THR A 288 -0.26 4.06 6.38
N ASN A 289 -1.03 2.99 6.26
CA ASN A 289 -0.61 1.67 6.73
C ASN A 289 0.52 1.09 5.85
N ASP A 290 0.87 1.75 4.76
CA ASP A 290 1.86 1.28 3.80
C ASP A 290 3.30 1.70 4.16
N ASN A 291 3.56 2.08 5.41
CA ASN A 291 4.91 2.42 5.91
C ASN A 291 5.68 3.39 5.00
N GLY A 292 5.00 4.37 4.43
CA GLY A 292 5.60 5.34 3.53
C GLY A 292 5.76 4.86 2.08
N ASN A 293 5.12 3.78 1.67
CA ASN A 293 5.15 3.34 0.28
C ASN A 293 4.44 4.34 -0.64
N PRO A 294 5.12 4.85 -1.68
CA PRO A 294 4.54 5.84 -2.56
C PRO A 294 3.47 5.24 -3.46
N LYS A 295 2.33 5.94 -3.60
CA LYS A 295 1.31 5.61 -4.60
C LYS A 295 1.76 5.99 -6.01
N MET A 296 2.56 7.05 -6.10
CA MET A 296 3.16 7.55 -7.33
C MET A 296 4.66 7.32 -7.29
N THR A 297 5.21 6.83 -8.38
CA THR A 297 6.65 6.75 -8.59
C THR A 297 6.98 7.42 -9.91
N PHE A 298 8.09 8.11 -9.96
CA PHE A 298 8.57 8.75 -11.17
C PHE A 298 10.09 8.68 -11.27
N GLY A 299 10.56 8.70 -12.50
CA GLY A 299 11.98 8.72 -12.79
C GLY A 299 12.29 9.51 -14.04
N ALA A 300 13.51 10.02 -14.12
CA ALA A 300 14.04 10.65 -15.30
C ALA A 300 15.48 10.17 -15.53
N THR A 301 15.74 9.71 -16.74
CA THR A 301 17.10 9.38 -17.18
C THR A 301 17.49 10.34 -18.31
N ILE A 302 18.62 11.01 -18.15
CA ILE A 302 19.19 11.92 -19.14
C ILE A 302 20.57 11.38 -19.51
N ALA A 303 20.75 11.05 -20.77
CA ALA A 303 22.07 10.63 -21.28
C ALA A 303 22.49 11.57 -22.39
N ALA A 304 23.76 11.91 -22.42
CA ALA A 304 24.37 12.74 -23.44
C ALA A 304 25.78 12.24 -23.78
N GLU A 305 26.12 12.28 -25.04
CA GLU A 305 27.44 11.91 -25.59
C GLU A 305 27.92 12.99 -26.54
N TRP A 306 29.17 13.41 -26.36
CA TRP A 306 29.82 14.40 -27.22
C TRP A 306 31.34 14.19 -27.28
N LYS A 307 31.85 13.95 -28.47
CA LYS A 307 33.29 13.85 -28.77
C LYS A 307 34.10 12.97 -27.81
N GLY A 308 33.53 11.81 -27.43
CA GLY A 308 34.17 10.85 -26.53
C GLY A 308 33.92 11.10 -25.03
N PHE A 309 33.14 12.14 -24.67
CA PHE A 309 32.59 12.34 -23.32
C PHE A 309 31.20 11.83 -23.30
N ASP A 310 30.83 11.09 -22.25
CA ASP A 310 29.48 10.64 -21.96
C ASP A 310 29.05 11.02 -20.54
N VAL A 311 27.77 11.34 -20.39
CA VAL A 311 27.12 11.67 -19.11
C VAL A 311 25.82 10.92 -19.05
N ASN A 312 25.56 10.29 -17.90
CA ASN A 312 24.29 9.65 -17.61
C ASN A 312 23.83 10.12 -16.22
N LEU A 313 22.65 10.73 -16.18
CA LEU A 313 22.01 11.23 -14.96
C LEU A 313 20.71 10.46 -14.74
N LEU A 314 20.53 9.92 -13.54
CA LEU A 314 19.34 9.22 -13.11
C LEU A 314 18.71 9.97 -11.93
N PHE A 315 17.44 10.31 -12.08
CA PHE A 315 16.59 10.85 -11.01
C PHE A 315 15.44 9.90 -10.75
N GLN A 316 15.13 9.70 -9.49
CA GLN A 316 13.95 8.92 -9.10
C GLN A 316 13.30 9.53 -7.88
N GLY A 317 11.99 9.36 -7.76
CA GLY A 317 11.22 9.87 -6.65
C GLY A 317 9.90 9.15 -6.49
N GLY A 318 9.26 9.41 -5.38
CA GLY A 318 7.93 8.92 -5.06
C GLY A 318 7.10 9.97 -4.36
N GLY A 319 5.78 9.81 -4.43
CA GLY A 319 4.84 10.72 -3.81
C GLY A 319 3.51 10.06 -3.49
N GLY A 320 2.60 10.83 -2.89
CA GLY A 320 1.29 10.33 -2.49
C GLY A 320 1.34 9.38 -1.28
N PHE A 321 2.30 9.60 -0.39
CA PHE A 321 2.43 8.91 0.88
C PHE A 321 2.68 9.90 2.01
N ASN A 322 2.37 9.49 3.23
CA ASN A 322 2.66 10.24 4.44
C ASN A 322 3.69 9.49 5.28
N VAL A 323 4.49 10.23 6.03
CA VAL A 323 5.42 9.67 7.00
C VAL A 323 4.98 10.13 8.37
N ILE A 324 4.76 9.18 9.28
CA ILE A 324 4.45 9.48 10.67
C ILE A 324 5.76 9.84 11.36
N TYR A 325 5.76 10.94 12.09
CA TYR A 325 6.86 11.26 12.96
C TYR A 325 6.85 10.35 14.18
N PHE A 326 7.99 9.75 14.47
CA PHE A 326 8.17 8.87 15.62
C PHE A 326 9.28 9.40 16.53
N GLU A 327 9.23 8.98 17.79
CA GLU A 327 10.28 9.20 18.77
C GLU A 327 10.77 10.66 18.82
N GLN A 328 12.05 10.89 18.55
CA GLN A 328 12.67 12.21 18.63
C GLN A 328 12.08 13.24 17.66
N LEU A 329 11.48 12.82 16.55
CA LEU A 329 10.79 13.71 15.63
C LEU A 329 9.44 14.19 16.19
N GLN A 330 8.82 13.38 17.04
CA GLN A 330 7.50 13.64 17.61
C GLN A 330 7.58 14.17 19.05
N TYR A 331 8.51 13.63 19.84
CA TYR A 331 8.66 13.97 21.26
C TYR A 331 10.02 14.63 21.52
N PRO A 332 10.06 15.90 21.97
CA PRO A 332 11.31 16.51 22.36
C PRO A 332 11.90 15.80 23.57
N LEU A 333 13.21 15.64 23.59
CA LEU A 333 13.97 15.02 24.66
C LEU A 333 13.66 13.52 24.88
N CYS A 334 13.05 12.85 23.91
CA CYS A 334 12.73 11.43 23.96
C CYS A 334 13.98 10.59 24.21
N PHE A 335 13.88 9.59 25.09
CA PHE A 335 14.98 8.67 25.47
C PHE A 335 16.28 9.36 25.90
N GLY A 336 16.19 10.52 26.53
CA GLY A 336 17.37 11.29 26.94
C GLY A 336 18.13 11.97 25.81
N GLY A 337 17.52 12.02 24.61
CA GLY A 337 18.06 12.73 23.45
C GLY A 337 17.86 14.25 23.53
N ASN A 338 18.38 14.96 22.53
CA ASN A 338 18.21 16.40 22.42
C ASN A 338 16.86 16.73 21.77
N GLY A 339 16.33 17.92 22.07
CA GLY A 339 15.22 18.51 21.30
C GLY A 339 15.68 18.94 19.93
N LEU A 340 14.92 18.61 18.89
CA LEU A 340 15.20 19.03 17.51
C LEU A 340 14.78 20.49 17.29
N ALA A 341 15.39 21.15 16.30
CA ALA A 341 15.21 22.56 16.03
C ALA A 341 13.75 22.97 15.72
N HIS A 342 12.94 22.08 15.15
CA HIS A 342 11.54 22.38 14.87
C HIS A 342 10.70 22.61 16.14
N PHE A 343 11.12 22.08 17.31
CA PHE A 343 10.45 22.36 18.58
C PHE A 343 10.72 23.76 19.15
N TYR A 344 11.54 24.59 18.51
CA TYR A 344 11.58 26.01 18.86
C TYR A 344 10.26 26.72 18.62
N ASP A 345 9.49 26.27 17.62
CA ASP A 345 8.15 26.73 17.31
C ASP A 345 7.09 25.89 18.06
N ARG A 346 7.18 25.90 19.39
CA ARG A 346 6.23 25.22 20.27
C ARG A 346 5.41 26.22 21.07
N TYR A 347 4.25 25.80 21.51
CA TYR A 347 3.51 26.50 22.54
C TYR A 347 4.38 26.62 23.80
N ARG A 348 4.44 27.83 24.39
CA ARG A 348 5.24 28.10 25.58
C ARG A 348 4.66 29.28 26.37
N GLN A 349 5.02 29.41 27.63
CA GLN A 349 4.73 30.58 28.41
C GLN A 349 5.87 31.60 28.30
N ASP A 350 5.51 32.90 28.29
CA ASP A 350 6.45 33.98 28.47
C ASP A 350 6.82 34.18 29.97
N GLU A 351 7.68 35.12 30.28
CA GLU A 351 8.11 35.42 31.64
C GLU A 351 6.95 35.92 32.54
N ASN A 352 5.83 36.37 31.96
CA ASN A 352 4.64 36.83 32.64
C ASN A 352 3.57 35.72 32.78
N GLY A 353 3.84 34.52 32.30
CA GLY A 353 2.91 33.40 32.32
C GLY A 353 1.86 33.42 31.21
N ASN A 354 1.97 34.29 30.21
CA ASN A 354 1.07 34.30 29.05
C ASN A 354 1.47 33.20 28.04
N TRP A 355 0.51 32.52 27.47
CA TRP A 355 0.74 31.53 26.44
C TRP A 355 1.08 32.20 25.10
N ILE A 356 2.22 31.80 24.53
CA ILE A 356 2.66 32.17 23.20
C ILE A 356 2.36 30.97 22.28
N PRO A 357 1.51 31.15 21.27
CA PRO A 357 1.19 30.10 20.31
C PRO A 357 2.42 29.60 19.55
N GLY A 358 2.43 28.32 19.18
CA GLY A 358 3.41 27.69 18.34
C GLY A 358 2.79 26.47 17.62
N LYS A 359 3.49 25.96 16.62
CA LYS A 359 3.02 24.83 15.84
C LYS A 359 3.01 23.51 16.63
N TRP A 360 3.92 23.36 17.59
CA TRP A 360 4.09 22.16 18.38
C TRP A 360 3.52 22.32 19.79
N PRO A 361 3.08 21.22 20.43
CA PRO A 361 2.67 21.27 21.83
C PRO A 361 3.77 21.74 22.77
N THR A 362 3.36 22.15 23.97
CA THR A 362 4.28 22.49 25.05
C THR A 362 5.12 21.29 25.46
N THR A 363 6.43 21.48 25.68
CA THR A 363 7.30 20.44 26.23
C THR A 363 6.92 20.11 27.66
N ARG A 364 6.85 18.83 27.98
CA ARG A 364 6.59 18.28 29.32
C ARG A 364 7.78 17.46 29.78
N ASP A 365 7.81 17.10 31.06
CA ASP A 365 8.86 16.27 31.63
C ASP A 365 9.00 14.94 30.87
N ALA A 366 10.26 14.54 30.67
CA ALA A 366 10.61 13.31 30.00
C ALA A 366 10.02 12.09 30.76
N GLY A 367 8.97 11.52 30.26
CA GLY A 367 8.24 10.40 30.86
C GLY A 367 6.73 10.49 30.76
N SER A 368 6.16 11.66 30.56
CA SER A 368 4.74 11.77 30.21
C SER A 368 4.57 11.61 28.69
N TYR A 369 4.59 10.39 28.24
CA TYR A 369 4.04 10.01 26.93
C TYR A 369 2.52 10.22 26.99
N SER A 370 2.09 11.50 26.96
CA SER A 370 0.67 11.76 26.95
C SER A 370 0.13 11.53 25.55
N VAL A 371 -1.10 11.07 25.48
CA VAL A 371 -1.92 10.97 24.26
C VAL A 371 -1.89 12.26 23.44
N ASN A 372 -1.53 13.37 24.04
CA ASN A 372 -1.49 14.72 23.47
C ASN A 372 -0.41 14.95 22.42
N TYR A 373 0.59 14.07 22.37
CA TYR A 373 1.58 14.03 21.29
C TYR A 373 1.23 13.02 20.21
N ALA A 374 0.08 12.34 20.36
CA ALA A 374 -0.29 11.31 19.44
C ALA A 374 -0.58 11.89 18.05
N ARG A 375 0.30 11.57 17.12
CA ARG A 375 0.07 11.56 15.67
C ARG A 375 -0.24 12.92 15.04
N ILE A 376 0.77 13.77 15.01
CA ILE A 376 0.78 14.89 14.07
C ILE A 376 1.07 14.32 12.70
N ILE A 377 0.12 14.48 11.82
CA ILE A 377 0.25 14.15 10.41
C ILE A 377 0.38 15.44 9.63
N GLN A 378 1.45 15.56 8.89
CA GLN A 378 1.65 16.61 7.91
C GLN A 378 1.69 16.03 6.51
#